data_727b312c835297f01d665f213b1c89da
#
_entry.id   727b312c835297f01d665f213b1c89da
#
_cell.length_a   1.000
_cell.length_b   1.000
_cell.length_c   1.000
_cell.angle_alpha   90.00
_cell.angle_beta   90.00
_cell.angle_gamma   90.00
#
_symmetry.space_group_name_H-M   'P 1'
#
loop_
_entity.id
_entity.type
_entity.pdbx_description
1 polymer ?
#
loop_
_entity_poly.entity_id
_entity_poly.type
_entity_poly.pdbx_seq_one_letter_code
_entity_poly.pdbx_strand_id
1 'polypeptide(L)'
;MNWLAFELRLILRSRLMAAALLLLLLLTSVAVWSGLHETERQRETIARIVPLNDADVASVARRYPSSPDGGSPAYYTFYPTWDPPSHAAFLAAGLRDVAPHVLRVRALGLQAQLYEGETFNPELALAGRFDFAFVLIYLAPLFIIALLHDLVSGERQAGRLRMLLALPHGAHLWRRRVGLRCLLVFGCLALPACIGAIAAGMDGAGLALVLLVAALYLAFWAGVALLVATRGWRSVANATALMGIWAVLTLVLPTLANVGLTRVVPVHQGVDLMMAQREAVHGAWEIPRDETMRKFLAGHPEWRDTAPLPSTFHYKWYFAFHQLGDESVADQVRAYREGLMRRQAWTERLGWLLPGVGAQAILHRVAGTDLPAQLAYQDRIAAFHERVRTFYYGYLFNDRPFGAADYAKRPVFEGRASGDAPGVGAVTALCALALLVLALGMRRLGRLRV
;
A
#
# COMPACT_ATOMS: atom_id res chain seq x y z
N MET A 1 -25.19 41.85 1.45
CA MET A 1 -24.48 40.95 2.42
C MET A 1 -24.22 39.59 1.73
N ASN A 2 -22.98 39.21 1.58
CA ASN A 2 -22.64 37.96 0.86
C ASN A 2 -23.24 36.76 1.60
N TRP A 3 -24.12 36.02 0.92
CA TRP A 3 -24.75 34.79 1.46
C TRP A 3 -23.72 33.81 2.06
N LEU A 4 -22.56 33.64 1.42
CA LEU A 4 -21.46 32.84 1.90
C LEU A 4 -20.98 33.23 3.31
N ALA A 5 -20.80 34.53 3.52
CA ALA A 5 -20.35 35.08 4.80
C ALA A 5 -21.39 34.84 5.91
N PHE A 6 -22.68 34.84 5.57
CA PHE A 6 -23.76 34.58 6.52
C PHE A 6 -23.81 33.11 6.93
N GLU A 7 -23.82 32.18 5.97
CA GLU A 7 -23.82 30.74 6.26
C GLU A 7 -22.53 30.30 6.97
N LEU A 8 -21.37 30.85 6.57
CA LEU A 8 -20.11 30.57 7.28
C LEU A 8 -20.16 31.04 8.74
N ARG A 9 -20.72 32.24 9.01
CA ARG A 9 -20.94 32.70 10.39
C ARG A 9 -21.88 31.79 11.19
N LEU A 10 -22.93 31.24 10.56
CA LEU A 10 -23.83 30.29 11.21
C LEU A 10 -23.11 28.99 11.61
N ILE A 11 -22.29 28.47 10.72
CA ILE A 11 -21.49 27.26 10.98
C ILE A 11 -20.47 27.52 12.09
N LEU A 12 -19.72 28.61 12.03
CA LEU A 12 -18.70 28.96 13.02
C LEU A 12 -19.29 29.33 14.39
N ARG A 13 -20.52 29.87 14.44
CA ARG A 13 -21.25 30.11 15.71
C ARG A 13 -21.76 28.83 16.35
N SER A 14 -21.96 27.76 15.59
CA SER A 14 -22.27 26.45 16.12
C SER A 14 -21.00 25.80 16.71
N ARG A 15 -20.87 25.83 18.04
CA ARG A 15 -19.69 25.26 18.73
C ARG A 15 -19.38 23.83 18.28
N LEU A 16 -20.43 23.02 18.07
CA LEU A 16 -20.26 21.63 17.64
C LEU A 16 -19.70 21.52 16.23
N MET A 17 -20.25 22.28 15.26
CA MET A 17 -19.77 22.24 13.87
C MET A 17 -18.35 22.81 13.73
N ALA A 18 -18.07 23.92 14.43
CA ALA A 18 -16.74 24.52 14.45
C ALA A 18 -15.70 23.58 15.08
N ALA A 19 -16.03 22.95 16.21
CA ALA A 19 -15.17 21.97 16.86
C ALA A 19 -14.94 20.72 15.99
N ALA A 20 -15.98 20.23 15.29
CA ALA A 20 -15.84 19.10 14.37
C ALA A 20 -14.88 19.44 13.21
N LEU A 21 -15.04 20.59 12.57
CA LEU A 21 -14.14 21.01 11.48
C LEU A 21 -12.70 21.22 11.97
N LEU A 22 -12.51 21.83 13.14
CA LEU A 22 -11.20 22.00 13.75
C LEU A 22 -10.57 20.65 14.07
N LEU A 23 -11.34 19.72 14.64
CA LEU A 23 -10.87 18.36 14.94
C LEU A 23 -10.45 17.64 13.65
N LEU A 24 -11.27 17.68 12.59
CA LEU A 24 -10.91 17.06 11.30
C LEU A 24 -9.63 17.67 10.74
N LEU A 25 -9.48 19.00 10.75
CA LEU A 25 -8.27 19.67 10.30
C LEU A 25 -7.04 19.22 11.09
N LEU A 26 -7.15 19.13 12.42
CA LEU A 26 -6.08 18.65 13.29
C LEU A 26 -5.73 17.18 12.99
N LEU A 27 -6.72 16.30 12.89
CA LEU A 27 -6.52 14.88 12.60
C LEU A 27 -5.84 14.69 11.24
N THR A 28 -6.29 15.43 10.22
CA THR A 28 -5.67 15.37 8.89
C THR A 28 -4.23 15.90 8.92
N SER A 29 -3.99 16.99 9.65
CA SER A 29 -2.64 17.57 9.78
C SER A 29 -1.68 16.61 10.49
N VAL A 30 -2.14 15.95 11.55
CA VAL A 30 -1.35 14.92 12.26
C VAL A 30 -1.08 13.72 11.36
N ALA A 31 -2.08 13.27 10.61
CA ALA A 31 -1.95 12.12 9.70
C ALA A 31 -0.94 12.41 8.59
N VAL A 32 -1.00 13.57 7.95
CA VAL A 32 -0.04 14.00 6.93
C VAL A 32 1.36 14.16 7.52
N TRP A 33 1.49 14.78 8.70
CA TRP A 33 2.77 14.91 9.38
C TRP A 33 3.37 13.55 9.73
N SER A 34 2.58 12.62 10.26
CA SER A 34 3.01 11.25 10.56
C SER A 34 3.52 10.53 9.32
N GLY A 35 2.80 10.63 8.20
CA GLY A 35 3.23 10.06 6.92
C GLY A 35 4.53 10.65 6.39
N LEU A 36 4.68 11.97 6.43
CA LEU A 36 5.92 12.67 6.03
C LEU A 36 7.11 12.24 6.90
N HIS A 37 6.92 12.19 8.22
CA HIS A 37 7.97 11.79 9.14
C HIS A 37 8.41 10.33 8.90
N GLU A 38 7.47 9.43 8.66
CA GLU A 38 7.79 8.04 8.35
C GLU A 38 8.53 7.88 7.03
N THR A 39 8.10 8.56 5.98
CA THR A 39 8.79 8.49 4.68
C THR A 39 10.21 9.07 4.75
N GLU A 40 10.42 10.12 5.54
CA GLU A 40 11.75 10.68 5.76
C GLU A 40 12.65 9.73 6.56
N ARG A 41 12.13 9.12 7.62
CA ARG A 41 12.83 8.10 8.38
C ARG A 41 13.27 6.91 7.52
N GLN A 42 12.41 6.49 6.56
CA GLN A 42 12.75 5.44 5.61
C GLN A 42 13.87 5.88 4.65
N ARG A 43 13.83 7.12 4.14
CA ARG A 43 14.91 7.69 3.29
C ARG A 43 16.23 7.76 4.02
N GLU A 44 16.23 8.24 5.27
CA GLU A 44 17.43 8.30 6.12
C GLU A 44 17.99 6.90 6.38
N THR A 45 17.12 5.91 6.63
CA THR A 45 17.53 4.52 6.81
C THR A 45 18.21 3.99 5.55
N ILE A 46 17.62 4.21 4.38
CA ILE A 46 18.16 3.80 3.09
C ILE A 46 19.51 4.51 2.82
N ALA A 47 19.64 5.80 3.11
CA ALA A 47 20.88 6.55 2.92
C ALA A 47 22.06 5.99 3.75
N ARG A 48 21.78 5.40 4.91
CA ARG A 48 22.81 4.77 5.76
C ARG A 48 23.21 3.38 5.31
N ILE A 49 22.39 2.70 4.50
CA ILE A 49 22.63 1.31 4.11
C ILE A 49 23.88 1.17 3.27
N VAL A 50 24.08 2.03 2.25
CA VAL A 50 25.21 1.92 1.31
C VAL A 50 26.55 2.02 2.03
N PRO A 51 26.84 3.07 2.82
CA PRO A 51 28.12 3.17 3.50
C PRO A 51 28.35 2.07 4.54
N LEU A 52 27.30 1.59 5.22
CA LEU A 52 27.41 0.45 6.14
C LEU A 52 27.76 -0.84 5.38
N ASN A 53 27.13 -1.07 4.23
CA ASN A 53 27.43 -2.23 3.40
C ASN A 53 28.87 -2.18 2.84
N ASP A 54 29.35 -1.01 2.45
CA ASP A 54 30.72 -0.86 1.97
C ASP A 54 31.74 -1.17 3.08
N ALA A 55 31.46 -0.78 4.32
CA ALA A 55 32.29 -1.15 5.48
C ALA A 55 32.25 -2.66 5.74
N ASP A 56 31.08 -3.30 5.64
CA ASP A 56 30.92 -4.77 5.77
C ASP A 56 31.72 -5.50 4.66
N VAL A 57 31.59 -5.08 3.41
CA VAL A 57 32.34 -5.66 2.30
C VAL A 57 33.85 -5.48 2.46
N ALA A 58 34.30 -4.30 2.90
CA ALA A 58 35.72 -4.06 3.21
C ALA A 58 36.22 -4.99 4.33
N SER A 59 35.37 -5.33 5.32
CA SER A 59 35.70 -6.30 6.36
C SER A 59 35.85 -7.72 5.80
N VAL A 60 34.93 -8.14 4.91
CA VAL A 60 35.02 -9.44 4.21
C VAL A 60 36.27 -9.49 3.34
N ALA A 61 36.59 -8.41 2.59
CA ALA A 61 37.77 -8.33 1.76
C ALA A 61 39.09 -8.42 2.56
N ARG A 62 39.14 -7.83 3.76
CA ARG A 62 40.30 -8.00 4.66
C ARG A 62 40.45 -9.42 5.16
N ARG A 63 39.34 -10.11 5.42
CA ARG A 63 39.34 -11.50 5.91
C ARG A 63 39.68 -12.53 4.81
N TYR A 64 39.22 -12.24 3.58
CA TYR A 64 39.42 -13.08 2.41
C TYR A 64 40.03 -12.26 1.25
N PRO A 65 41.30 -11.82 1.40
CA PRO A 65 41.96 -10.96 0.39
C PRO A 65 42.24 -11.71 -0.91
N SER A 66 42.31 -13.04 -0.84
CA SER A 66 42.36 -13.95 -1.99
C SER A 66 41.56 -15.21 -1.70
N SER A 67 40.88 -15.73 -2.69
CA SER A 67 40.13 -16.99 -2.65
C SER A 67 40.40 -17.76 -3.95
N PRO A 68 40.59 -19.08 -3.90
CA PRO A 68 40.90 -19.85 -5.11
C PRO A 68 39.73 -19.85 -6.12
N ASP A 69 38.51 -19.65 -5.66
CA ASP A 69 37.28 -19.84 -6.45
C ASP A 69 36.17 -18.81 -6.15
N GLY A 70 36.40 -17.83 -5.29
CA GLY A 70 35.39 -16.85 -4.88
C GLY A 70 34.28 -17.40 -3.98
N GLY A 71 34.31 -18.67 -3.55
CA GLY A 71 33.24 -19.28 -2.75
C GLY A 71 33.06 -18.66 -1.38
N SER A 72 34.17 -18.42 -0.64
CA SER A 72 34.11 -17.71 0.64
C SER A 72 33.63 -16.27 0.52
N PRO A 73 34.15 -15.44 -0.42
CA PRO A 73 33.57 -14.14 -0.70
C PRO A 73 32.07 -14.17 -0.97
N ALA A 74 31.60 -15.08 -1.84
CA ALA A 74 30.19 -15.22 -2.16
C ALA A 74 29.31 -15.56 -0.96
N TYR A 75 29.82 -16.43 -0.06
CA TYR A 75 29.11 -16.86 1.14
C TYR A 75 28.99 -15.77 2.21
N TYR A 76 30.06 -14.99 2.44
CA TYR A 76 30.13 -14.02 3.51
C TYR A 76 29.70 -12.60 3.11
N THR A 77 29.56 -12.29 1.80
CA THR A 77 29.13 -10.99 1.35
C THR A 77 27.60 -10.91 1.33
N PHE A 78 27.06 -9.92 2.05
CA PHE A 78 25.66 -9.56 2.03
C PHE A 78 25.42 -8.37 1.12
N TYR A 79 24.26 -8.39 0.49
CA TYR A 79 23.80 -7.37 -0.45
C TYR A 79 22.49 -6.77 0.06
N PRO A 80 22.50 -5.53 0.53
CA PRO A 80 21.26 -4.87 0.88
C PRO A 80 20.51 -4.50 -0.38
N THR A 81 19.19 -4.64 -0.32
CA THR A 81 18.24 -4.13 -1.29
C THR A 81 17.27 -3.21 -0.59
N TRP A 82 16.71 -2.25 -1.29
CA TRP A 82 15.78 -1.28 -0.72
C TRP A 82 14.77 -0.80 -1.74
N ASP A 83 13.58 -0.45 -1.25
CA ASP A 83 12.51 0.18 -2.01
C ASP A 83 12.29 1.60 -1.47
N PRO A 84 12.79 2.66 -2.13
CA PRO A 84 12.62 4.01 -1.65
C PRO A 84 11.14 4.42 -1.70
N PRO A 85 10.63 5.19 -0.71
CA PRO A 85 9.26 5.66 -0.72
C PRO A 85 9.04 6.65 -1.87
N SER A 86 7.91 6.52 -2.56
CA SER A 86 7.46 7.49 -3.56
C SER A 86 7.19 8.87 -2.92
N HIS A 87 7.07 9.91 -3.74
CA HIS A 87 6.70 11.24 -3.25
C HIS A 87 5.27 11.30 -2.69
N ALA A 88 4.43 10.34 -3.03
CA ALA A 88 3.05 10.22 -2.54
C ALA A 88 2.89 9.25 -1.35
N ALA A 89 3.94 8.51 -0.96
CA ALA A 89 3.87 7.46 0.06
C ALA A 89 3.41 7.96 1.45
N PHE A 90 3.59 9.26 1.74
CA PHE A 90 3.13 9.88 2.98
C PHE A 90 1.60 9.90 3.12
N LEU A 91 0.86 9.78 2.00
CA LEU A 91 -0.61 9.81 2.00
C LEU A 91 -1.23 8.46 2.42
N ALA A 92 -0.54 7.37 2.11
CA ALA A 92 -1.07 6.04 2.35
C ALA A 92 0.09 5.04 2.53
N ALA A 93 0.31 4.56 3.75
CA ALA A 93 1.38 3.63 4.08
C ALA A 93 1.18 2.25 3.43
N GLY A 94 -0.06 1.78 3.32
CA GLY A 94 -0.41 0.53 2.65
C GLY A 94 0.41 -0.66 3.13
N LEU A 95 0.89 -1.49 2.21
CA LEU A 95 1.73 -2.65 2.54
C LEU A 95 3.10 -2.29 3.10
N ARG A 96 3.59 -1.06 2.89
CA ARG A 96 4.87 -0.62 3.51
C ARG A 96 4.82 -0.57 5.03
N ASP A 97 3.62 -0.61 5.61
CA ASP A 97 3.46 -0.70 7.07
C ASP A 97 3.86 -2.07 7.62
N VAL A 98 3.73 -3.12 6.83
CA VAL A 98 3.88 -4.51 7.26
C VAL A 98 4.93 -5.29 6.47
N ALA A 99 5.17 -4.94 5.21
CA ALA A 99 6.18 -5.58 4.38
C ALA A 99 7.53 -4.84 4.49
N PRO A 100 8.66 -5.58 4.53
CA PRO A 100 9.97 -4.96 4.62
C PRO A 100 10.28 -4.16 3.34
N HIS A 101 10.74 -2.93 3.52
CA HIS A 101 11.23 -2.06 2.45
C HIS A 101 12.76 -2.08 2.32
N VAL A 102 13.43 -2.86 3.17
CA VAL A 102 14.86 -3.16 3.13
C VAL A 102 15.04 -4.64 3.40
N LEU A 103 15.76 -5.32 2.52
CA LEU A 103 16.12 -6.73 2.66
C LEU A 103 17.62 -6.93 2.37
N ARG A 104 18.25 -7.85 3.10
CA ARG A 104 19.63 -8.28 2.85
C ARG A 104 19.60 -9.64 2.19
N VAL A 105 20.25 -9.79 1.03
CA VAL A 105 20.34 -11.05 0.31
C VAL A 105 21.79 -11.48 0.14
N ARG A 106 21.99 -12.76 -0.02
CA ARG A 106 23.27 -13.41 -0.35
C ARG A 106 23.10 -14.22 -1.63
N ALA A 107 24.20 -14.62 -2.24
CA ALA A 107 24.20 -15.50 -3.43
C ALA A 107 23.68 -16.94 -3.17
N LEU A 108 23.06 -17.21 -2.03
CA LEU A 108 22.43 -18.48 -1.65
C LEU A 108 20.97 -18.53 -2.13
N GLY A 109 20.21 -19.55 -1.70
CA GLY A 109 18.80 -19.70 -2.03
C GLY A 109 17.99 -18.43 -1.74
N LEU A 110 17.31 -17.89 -2.74
CA LEU A 110 16.61 -16.60 -2.65
C LEU A 110 15.27 -16.69 -1.90
N GLN A 111 14.51 -17.75 -2.15
CA GLN A 111 13.12 -17.83 -1.70
C GLN A 111 13.00 -17.82 -0.17
N ALA A 112 13.89 -18.51 0.54
CA ALA A 112 13.94 -18.43 1.98
C ALA A 112 14.27 -17.03 2.48
N GLN A 113 15.15 -16.28 1.80
CA GLN A 113 15.55 -14.94 2.19
C GLN A 113 14.45 -13.90 1.95
N LEU A 114 13.60 -14.07 0.93
CA LEU A 114 12.47 -13.17 0.66
C LEU A 114 11.38 -13.26 1.73
N TYR A 115 11.14 -14.46 2.27
CA TYR A 115 10.01 -14.70 3.16
C TYR A 115 10.39 -14.87 4.64
N GLU A 116 11.70 -14.91 4.97
CA GLU A 116 12.18 -15.05 6.34
C GLU A 116 11.83 -13.86 7.25
N GLY A 117 11.66 -12.66 6.69
CA GLY A 117 11.40 -11.43 7.41
C GLY A 117 9.93 -11.03 7.55
N GLU A 118 8.99 -11.84 7.12
CA GLU A 118 7.55 -11.57 7.25
C GLU A 118 7.09 -11.76 8.70
N THR A 119 7.52 -10.89 9.59
CA THR A 119 6.90 -10.72 10.91
C THR A 119 5.81 -9.66 10.79
N PHE A 120 4.59 -10.11 10.85
CA PHE A 120 3.41 -9.30 10.67
C PHE A 120 2.43 -9.54 11.82
N ASN A 121 1.93 -8.46 12.43
CA ASN A 121 0.83 -8.54 13.41
C ASN A 121 -0.49 -8.20 12.71
N PRO A 122 -1.29 -9.21 12.30
CA PRO A 122 -2.50 -8.98 11.55
C PRO A 122 -3.55 -8.18 12.32
N GLU A 123 -3.54 -8.25 13.65
CA GLU A 123 -4.51 -7.57 14.51
C GLU A 123 -4.30 -6.04 14.52
N LEU A 124 -3.05 -5.60 14.42
CA LEU A 124 -2.71 -4.17 14.34
C LEU A 124 -2.86 -3.62 12.92
N ALA A 125 -2.88 -4.48 11.91
CA ALA A 125 -2.94 -4.10 10.50
C ALA A 125 -4.37 -3.91 9.97
N LEU A 126 -5.41 -4.25 10.72
CA LEU A 126 -6.82 -4.14 10.28
C LEU A 126 -7.19 -2.74 9.81
N ALA A 127 -6.67 -1.70 10.47
CA ALA A 127 -6.93 -0.30 10.10
C ALA A 127 -5.72 0.39 9.45
N GLY A 128 -4.54 -0.26 9.43
CA GLY A 128 -3.29 0.34 8.98
C GLY A 128 -2.79 1.47 9.88
N ARG A 129 -1.80 2.22 9.41
CA ARG A 129 -1.29 3.39 10.11
C ARG A 129 -2.29 4.55 10.07
N PHE A 130 -2.15 5.43 11.05
CA PHE A 130 -2.87 6.70 11.06
C PHE A 130 -2.24 7.68 10.07
N ASP A 131 -2.68 7.57 8.80
CA ASP A 131 -2.26 8.37 7.66
C ASP A 131 -3.45 9.11 7.03
N PHE A 132 -3.19 9.84 5.93
CA PHE A 132 -4.24 10.57 5.23
C PHE A 132 -5.34 9.63 4.70
N ALA A 133 -4.99 8.45 4.17
CA ALA A 133 -5.97 7.49 3.68
C ALA A 133 -6.89 7.00 4.81
N PHE A 134 -6.35 6.75 6.00
CA PHE A 134 -7.14 6.42 7.17
C PHE A 134 -8.15 7.52 7.52
N VAL A 135 -7.71 8.77 7.59
CA VAL A 135 -8.60 9.90 7.90
C VAL A 135 -9.68 10.04 6.84
N LEU A 136 -9.33 9.95 5.56
CA LEU A 136 -10.28 10.08 4.45
C LEU A 136 -11.32 8.96 4.48
N ILE A 137 -10.90 7.69 4.60
CA ILE A 137 -11.79 6.53 4.44
C ILE A 137 -12.65 6.29 5.68
N TYR A 138 -12.06 6.37 6.86
CA TYR A 138 -12.75 5.99 8.10
C TYR A 138 -13.35 7.19 8.83
N LEU A 139 -12.69 8.34 8.88
CA LEU A 139 -13.10 9.47 9.69
C LEU A 139 -13.91 10.51 8.93
N ALA A 140 -13.51 10.90 7.73
CA ALA A 140 -14.20 11.96 6.99
C ALA A 140 -15.71 11.71 6.75
N PRO A 141 -16.19 10.47 6.52
CA PRO A 141 -17.63 10.18 6.48
C PRO A 141 -18.36 10.57 7.75
N LEU A 142 -17.76 10.36 8.93
CA LEU A 142 -18.36 10.69 10.21
C LEU A 142 -18.58 12.21 10.35
N PHE A 143 -17.64 13.01 9.82
CA PHE A 143 -17.77 14.46 9.79
C PHE A 143 -18.85 14.93 8.80
N ILE A 144 -18.96 14.28 7.63
CA ILE A 144 -20.09 14.51 6.72
C ILE A 144 -21.42 14.17 7.40
N ILE A 145 -21.50 13.05 8.09
CA ILE A 145 -22.68 12.64 8.86
C ILE A 145 -22.99 13.68 9.94
N ALA A 146 -22.00 14.08 10.72
CA ALA A 146 -22.15 15.07 11.78
C ALA A 146 -22.70 16.42 11.26
N LEU A 147 -22.25 16.85 10.07
CA LEU A 147 -22.68 18.11 9.49
C LEU A 147 -24.01 18.04 8.73
N LEU A 148 -24.44 16.87 8.26
CA LEU A 148 -25.61 16.75 7.35
C LEU A 148 -26.80 15.99 7.93
N HIS A 149 -26.65 15.20 9.03
CA HIS A 149 -27.73 14.37 9.57
C HIS A 149 -28.98 15.18 9.98
N ASP A 150 -28.79 16.38 10.47
CA ASP A 150 -29.84 17.27 10.98
C ASP A 150 -30.26 18.38 10.02
N LEU A 151 -29.70 18.40 8.80
CA LEU A 151 -29.87 19.47 7.81
C LEU A 151 -31.35 19.85 7.60
N VAL A 152 -32.23 18.87 7.48
CA VAL A 152 -33.68 19.07 7.26
C VAL A 152 -34.46 18.90 8.58
N SER A 153 -34.10 17.86 9.36
CA SER A 153 -34.81 17.52 10.60
C SER A 153 -34.63 18.58 11.69
N GLY A 154 -33.45 19.22 11.76
CA GLY A 154 -33.20 20.31 12.71
C GLY A 154 -34.09 21.53 12.43
N GLU A 155 -34.24 21.93 11.15
CA GLU A 155 -35.14 23.04 10.78
C GLU A 155 -36.62 22.68 10.99
N ARG A 156 -36.99 21.41 10.83
CA ARG A 156 -38.33 20.92 11.13
C ARG A 156 -38.62 20.96 12.63
N GLN A 157 -37.71 20.49 13.48
CA GLN A 157 -37.84 20.52 14.94
C GLN A 157 -37.89 21.95 15.48
N ALA A 158 -37.20 22.87 14.83
CA ALA A 158 -37.23 24.28 15.15
C ALA A 158 -38.47 25.03 14.59
N GLY A 159 -39.38 24.35 13.89
CA GLY A 159 -40.57 24.96 13.31
C GLY A 159 -40.36 25.83 12.09
N ARG A 160 -39.09 25.96 11.58
CA ARG A 160 -38.70 26.87 10.50
C ARG A 160 -38.79 26.26 9.13
N LEU A 161 -38.96 24.94 9.01
CA LEU A 161 -38.90 24.24 7.72
C LEU A 161 -39.92 24.77 6.71
N ARG A 162 -41.19 24.97 7.14
CA ARG A 162 -42.27 25.49 6.26
C ARG A 162 -41.94 26.87 5.71
N MET A 163 -41.46 27.77 6.56
CA MET A 163 -41.02 29.08 6.14
C MET A 163 -39.87 29.04 5.12
N LEU A 164 -38.88 28.20 5.35
CA LEU A 164 -37.72 28.06 4.45
C LEU A 164 -38.13 27.46 3.09
N LEU A 165 -39.09 26.52 3.06
CA LEU A 165 -39.60 25.93 1.82
C LEU A 165 -40.49 26.89 1.02
N ALA A 166 -41.17 27.84 1.69
CA ALA A 166 -41.99 28.87 1.05
C ALA A 166 -41.18 30.01 0.43
N LEU A 167 -39.89 30.13 0.73
CA LEU A 167 -39.02 31.15 0.15
C LEU A 167 -38.85 30.96 -1.37
N PRO A 168 -38.85 32.04 -2.16
CA PRO A 168 -38.47 31.96 -3.56
C PRO A 168 -37.07 31.32 -3.68
N HIS A 169 -36.92 30.31 -4.50
CA HIS A 169 -35.67 29.58 -4.65
C HIS A 169 -35.21 28.76 -3.43
N GLY A 170 -36.10 28.32 -2.54
CA GLY A 170 -35.79 27.51 -1.37
C GLY A 170 -34.90 26.28 -1.69
N ALA A 171 -35.08 25.66 -2.85
CA ALA A 171 -34.22 24.56 -3.31
C ALA A 171 -32.75 24.97 -3.51
N HIS A 172 -32.47 26.21 -3.90
CA HIS A 172 -31.10 26.73 -4.04
C HIS A 172 -30.42 26.94 -2.68
N LEU A 173 -31.21 27.31 -1.66
CA LEU A 173 -30.69 27.45 -0.30
C LEU A 173 -30.11 26.13 0.23
N TRP A 174 -30.86 25.06 0.08
CA TRP A 174 -30.43 23.71 0.52
C TRP A 174 -29.19 23.22 -0.22
N ARG A 175 -29.14 23.38 -1.53
CA ARG A 175 -27.97 23.01 -2.34
C ARG A 175 -26.73 23.78 -1.89
N ARG A 176 -26.86 25.09 -1.65
CA ARG A 176 -25.76 25.93 -1.17
C ARG A 176 -25.28 25.55 0.23
N ARG A 177 -26.19 25.22 1.16
CA ARG A 177 -25.84 24.72 2.51
C ARG A 177 -25.07 23.41 2.45
N VAL A 178 -25.53 22.45 1.67
CA VAL A 178 -24.82 21.17 1.46
C VAL A 178 -23.45 21.42 0.84
N GLY A 179 -23.40 22.19 -0.25
CA GLY A 179 -22.14 22.50 -0.94
C GLY A 179 -21.11 23.16 -0.03
N LEU A 180 -21.52 24.15 0.77
CA LEU A 180 -20.60 24.83 1.68
C LEU A 180 -20.09 23.88 2.79
N ARG A 181 -20.97 23.05 3.40
CA ARG A 181 -20.55 22.09 4.43
C ARG A 181 -19.58 21.05 3.87
N CYS A 182 -19.87 20.50 2.67
CA CYS A 182 -18.96 19.56 2.00
C CYS A 182 -17.63 20.23 1.61
N LEU A 183 -17.66 21.48 1.14
CA LEU A 183 -16.46 22.25 0.78
C LEU A 183 -15.56 22.51 2.00
N LEU A 184 -16.14 22.79 3.16
CA LEU A 184 -15.39 22.97 4.40
C LEU A 184 -14.72 21.65 4.85
N VAL A 185 -15.45 20.53 4.80
CA VAL A 185 -14.86 19.20 5.08
C VAL A 185 -13.75 18.89 4.09
N PHE A 186 -13.99 19.12 2.80
CA PHE A 186 -12.97 18.94 1.77
C PHE A 186 -11.76 19.83 2.01
N GLY A 187 -11.96 21.09 2.38
CA GLY A 187 -10.87 22.04 2.71
C GLY A 187 -10.00 21.57 3.88
N CYS A 188 -10.63 20.98 4.92
CA CYS A 188 -9.92 20.41 6.06
C CYS A 188 -9.04 19.21 5.67
N LEU A 189 -9.40 18.46 4.62
CA LEU A 189 -8.58 17.36 4.08
C LEU A 189 -7.56 17.89 3.06
N ALA A 190 -7.99 18.74 2.15
CA ALA A 190 -7.18 19.21 1.03
C ALA A 190 -6.01 20.09 1.47
N LEU A 191 -6.23 20.97 2.45
CA LEU A 191 -5.18 21.92 2.87
C LEU A 191 -3.94 21.22 3.43
N PRO A 192 -4.03 20.30 4.42
CA PRO A 192 -2.87 19.55 4.89
C PRO A 192 -2.26 18.66 3.80
N ALA A 193 -3.09 18.02 2.95
CA ALA A 193 -2.60 17.17 1.86
C ALA A 193 -1.80 17.99 0.84
N CYS A 194 -2.24 19.19 0.47
CA CYS A 194 -1.49 20.10 -0.43
C CYS A 194 -0.15 20.52 0.19
N ILE A 195 -0.15 20.88 1.48
CA ILE A 195 1.07 21.27 2.19
C ILE A 195 2.04 20.06 2.21
N GLY A 196 1.55 18.87 2.53
CA GLY A 196 2.35 17.65 2.52
C GLY A 196 2.90 17.30 1.14
N ALA A 197 2.08 17.45 0.10
CA ALA A 197 2.49 17.19 -1.29
C ALA A 197 3.62 18.13 -1.74
N ILE A 198 3.54 19.41 -1.40
CA ILE A 198 4.60 20.39 -1.66
C ILE A 198 5.88 20.00 -0.91
N ALA A 199 5.77 19.67 0.37
CA ALA A 199 6.90 19.27 1.20
C ALA A 199 7.58 17.97 0.72
N ALA A 200 6.79 17.00 0.21
CA ALA A 200 7.30 15.73 -0.33
C ALA A 200 7.80 15.83 -1.78
N GLY A 201 7.57 16.96 -2.48
CA GLY A 201 7.89 17.10 -3.90
C GLY A 201 6.99 16.24 -4.82
N MET A 202 5.74 16.02 -4.42
CA MET A 202 4.77 15.25 -5.22
C MET A 202 4.37 16.03 -6.48
N ASP A 203 4.19 15.32 -7.59
CA ASP A 203 3.75 15.91 -8.85
C ASP A 203 2.29 16.40 -8.79
N GLY A 204 1.99 17.44 -9.59
CA GLY A 204 0.66 18.07 -9.58
C GLY A 204 -0.45 17.16 -10.10
N ALA A 205 -0.17 16.25 -11.01
CA ALA A 205 -1.17 15.31 -11.54
C ALA A 205 -1.58 14.29 -10.48
N GLY A 206 -0.63 13.72 -9.75
CA GLY A 206 -0.88 12.82 -8.64
C GLY A 206 -1.67 13.51 -7.52
N LEU A 207 -1.30 14.75 -7.15
CA LEU A 207 -2.05 15.54 -6.17
C LEU A 207 -3.49 15.80 -6.63
N ALA A 208 -3.69 16.21 -7.89
CA ALA A 208 -5.01 16.45 -8.44
C ALA A 208 -5.89 15.19 -8.40
N LEU A 209 -5.30 14.04 -8.69
CA LEU A 209 -6.01 12.75 -8.60
C LEU A 209 -6.40 12.41 -7.15
N VAL A 210 -5.51 12.61 -6.18
CA VAL A 210 -5.82 12.39 -4.75
C VAL A 210 -6.96 13.30 -4.28
N LEU A 211 -6.92 14.57 -4.67
CA LEU A 211 -7.98 15.54 -4.34
C LEU A 211 -9.30 15.18 -5.04
N LEU A 212 -9.26 14.70 -6.28
CA LEU A 212 -10.43 14.20 -6.98
C LEU A 212 -11.05 12.99 -6.26
N VAL A 213 -10.24 12.02 -5.86
CA VAL A 213 -10.71 10.83 -5.10
C VAL A 213 -11.35 11.27 -3.78
N ALA A 214 -10.72 12.19 -3.05
CA ALA A 214 -11.27 12.73 -1.82
C ALA A 214 -12.62 13.44 -2.07
N ALA A 215 -12.72 14.27 -3.10
CA ALA A 215 -13.95 14.97 -3.45
C ALA A 215 -15.08 13.98 -3.83
N LEU A 216 -14.77 12.96 -4.64
CA LEU A 216 -15.73 11.92 -5.04
C LEU A 216 -16.22 11.09 -3.84
N TYR A 217 -15.30 10.71 -2.97
CA TYR A 217 -15.65 9.94 -1.76
C TYR A 217 -16.53 10.75 -0.80
N LEU A 218 -16.24 12.03 -0.59
CA LEU A 218 -17.10 12.93 0.18
C LEU A 218 -18.45 13.17 -0.50
N ALA A 219 -18.48 13.28 -1.84
CA ALA A 219 -19.72 13.43 -2.62
C ALA A 219 -20.63 12.19 -2.47
N PHE A 220 -20.06 10.98 -2.47
CA PHE A 220 -20.80 9.76 -2.17
C PHE A 220 -21.46 9.84 -0.78
N TRP A 221 -20.71 10.15 0.26
CA TRP A 221 -21.23 10.24 1.62
C TRP A 221 -22.22 11.38 1.81
N ALA A 222 -22.03 12.50 1.13
CA ALA A 222 -23.03 13.59 1.10
C ALA A 222 -24.34 13.10 0.47
N GLY A 223 -24.27 12.36 -0.63
CA GLY A 223 -25.45 11.75 -1.27
C GLY A 223 -26.19 10.79 -0.34
N VAL A 224 -25.46 9.90 0.36
CA VAL A 224 -26.02 8.98 1.36
C VAL A 224 -26.72 9.77 2.50
N ALA A 225 -26.02 10.79 3.03
CA ALA A 225 -26.58 11.63 4.10
C ALA A 225 -27.86 12.33 3.64
N LEU A 226 -27.93 12.84 2.42
CA LEU A 226 -29.13 13.47 1.86
C LEU A 226 -30.27 12.49 1.67
N LEU A 227 -30.00 11.28 1.19
CA LEU A 227 -31.00 10.22 1.03
C LEU A 227 -31.68 9.86 2.36
N VAL A 228 -30.95 9.89 3.48
CA VAL A 228 -31.49 9.63 4.82
C VAL A 228 -32.17 10.88 5.37
N ALA A 229 -31.52 12.05 5.33
CA ALA A 229 -32.03 13.30 5.91
C ALA A 229 -33.38 13.74 5.34
N THR A 230 -33.69 13.34 4.09
CA THR A 230 -34.95 13.69 3.40
C THR A 230 -36.10 12.72 3.70
N ARG A 231 -35.89 11.65 4.51
CA ARG A 231 -36.97 10.67 4.83
C ARG A 231 -37.98 11.14 5.86
N GLY A 232 -37.78 12.31 6.44
CA GLY A 232 -38.73 12.86 7.39
C GLY A 232 -38.55 12.35 8.83
N TRP A 233 -37.47 11.64 9.13
CA TRP A 233 -37.16 11.12 10.46
C TRP A 233 -36.67 12.22 11.41
N ARG A 234 -36.62 11.93 12.71
CA ARG A 234 -35.98 12.80 13.72
C ARG A 234 -34.47 12.82 13.53
N SER A 235 -33.81 13.87 13.98
CA SER A 235 -32.34 14.03 13.84
C SER A 235 -31.57 12.84 14.44
N VAL A 236 -31.99 12.32 15.59
CA VAL A 236 -31.37 11.14 16.22
C VAL A 236 -31.50 9.91 15.32
N ALA A 237 -32.68 9.63 14.77
CA ALA A 237 -32.90 8.50 13.89
C ALA A 237 -32.07 8.59 12.60
N ASN A 238 -31.94 9.80 12.04
CA ASN A 238 -31.06 10.05 10.89
C ASN A 238 -29.59 9.75 11.23
N ALA A 239 -29.12 10.25 12.38
CA ALA A 239 -27.75 10.02 12.83
C ALA A 239 -27.48 8.51 13.04
N THR A 240 -28.36 7.81 13.75
CA THR A 240 -28.22 6.36 14.00
C THR A 240 -28.23 5.55 12.70
N ALA A 241 -29.14 5.87 11.78
CA ALA A 241 -29.19 5.19 10.48
C ALA A 241 -27.92 5.43 9.64
N LEU A 242 -27.42 6.66 9.62
CA LEU A 242 -26.17 7.00 8.90
C LEU A 242 -24.94 6.34 9.53
N MET A 243 -24.86 6.27 10.86
CA MET A 243 -23.81 5.55 11.58
C MET A 243 -23.86 4.04 11.27
N GLY A 244 -25.06 3.45 11.23
CA GLY A 244 -25.25 2.06 10.84
C GLY A 244 -24.82 1.81 9.40
N ILE A 245 -25.20 2.68 8.45
CA ILE A 245 -24.77 2.59 7.06
C ILE A 245 -23.24 2.73 6.94
N TRP A 246 -22.65 3.67 7.70
CA TRP A 246 -21.21 3.83 7.73
C TRP A 246 -20.52 2.56 8.24
N ALA A 247 -20.94 2.01 9.36
CA ALA A 247 -20.36 0.79 9.91
C ALA A 247 -20.46 -0.39 8.94
N VAL A 248 -21.62 -0.54 8.29
CA VAL A 248 -21.83 -1.62 7.30
C VAL A 248 -20.94 -1.44 6.08
N LEU A 249 -20.92 -0.25 5.46
CA LEU A 249 -20.17 -0.01 4.22
C LEU A 249 -18.64 0.06 4.44
N THR A 250 -18.20 0.52 5.60
CA THR A 250 -16.78 0.79 5.86
C THR A 250 -16.09 -0.32 6.63
N LEU A 251 -16.82 -1.04 7.51
CA LEU A 251 -16.24 -2.09 8.36
C LEU A 251 -16.76 -3.48 7.99
N VAL A 252 -18.10 -3.67 8.03
CA VAL A 252 -18.69 -5.01 7.92
C VAL A 252 -18.53 -5.61 6.53
N LEU A 253 -18.95 -4.91 5.48
CA LEU A 253 -18.90 -5.43 4.11
C LEU A 253 -17.46 -5.67 3.61
N PRO A 254 -16.47 -4.78 3.82
CA PRO A 254 -15.09 -5.07 3.45
C PRO A 254 -14.53 -6.28 4.19
N THR A 255 -14.82 -6.43 5.49
CA THR A 255 -14.38 -7.59 6.27
C THR A 255 -15.00 -8.90 5.75
N LEU A 256 -16.32 -8.91 5.52
CA LEU A 256 -17.00 -10.08 4.95
C LEU A 256 -16.49 -10.41 3.55
N ALA A 257 -16.26 -9.39 2.72
CA ALA A 257 -15.68 -9.57 1.39
C ALA A 257 -14.28 -10.18 1.47
N ASN A 258 -13.43 -9.73 2.41
CA ASN A 258 -12.11 -10.30 2.62
C ASN A 258 -12.17 -11.76 3.07
N VAL A 259 -13.05 -12.10 4.03
CA VAL A 259 -13.27 -13.47 4.48
C VAL A 259 -13.77 -14.36 3.33
N GLY A 260 -14.71 -13.86 2.54
CA GLY A 260 -15.21 -14.57 1.35
C GLY A 260 -14.10 -14.78 0.32
N LEU A 261 -13.32 -13.73 0.02
CA LEU A 261 -12.25 -13.78 -0.96
C LEU A 261 -11.13 -14.75 -0.56
N THR A 262 -10.75 -14.80 0.71
CA THR A 262 -9.73 -15.73 1.21
C THR A 262 -10.17 -17.18 1.10
N ARG A 263 -11.48 -17.46 1.18
CA ARG A 263 -12.04 -18.81 0.98
C ARG A 263 -12.14 -19.20 -0.50
N VAL A 264 -12.54 -18.26 -1.37
CA VAL A 264 -12.74 -18.52 -2.80
C VAL A 264 -11.41 -18.58 -3.57
N VAL A 265 -10.44 -17.77 -3.14
CA VAL A 265 -9.08 -17.76 -3.69
C VAL A 265 -8.10 -18.10 -2.59
N PRO A 266 -7.98 -19.40 -2.22
CA PRO A 266 -7.00 -19.81 -1.23
C PRO A 266 -5.59 -19.54 -1.78
N VAL A 267 -4.74 -18.94 -0.95
CA VAL A 267 -3.33 -18.67 -1.27
C VAL A 267 -2.52 -19.21 -0.10
N HIS A 268 -1.53 -20.05 -0.39
CA HIS A 268 -0.59 -20.54 0.60
C HIS A 268 0.13 -19.36 1.27
N GLN A 269 0.60 -19.53 2.49
CA GLN A 269 1.37 -18.49 3.16
C GLN A 269 2.80 -18.47 2.64
N GLY A 270 3.45 -17.28 2.63
CA GLY A 270 4.86 -17.16 2.25
C GLY A 270 5.76 -18.04 3.13
N VAL A 271 5.40 -18.21 4.38
CA VAL A 271 6.06 -19.13 5.33
C VAL A 271 6.10 -20.58 4.82
N ASP A 272 5.04 -21.07 4.17
CA ASP A 272 5.03 -22.44 3.62
C ASP A 272 6.07 -22.60 2.50
N LEU A 273 6.25 -21.56 1.68
CA LEU A 273 7.28 -21.52 0.63
C LEU A 273 8.70 -21.52 1.23
N MET A 274 8.91 -20.71 2.27
CA MET A 274 10.18 -20.69 2.99
C MET A 274 10.49 -22.06 3.58
N MET A 275 9.51 -22.68 4.22
CA MET A 275 9.69 -24.03 4.84
C MET A 275 9.98 -25.08 3.77
N ALA A 276 9.25 -25.11 2.66
CA ALA A 276 9.48 -26.04 1.56
C ALA A 276 10.89 -25.86 0.95
N GLN A 277 11.33 -24.64 0.74
CA GLN A 277 12.68 -24.36 0.25
C GLN A 277 13.75 -24.80 1.25
N ARG A 278 13.55 -24.51 2.55
CA ARG A 278 14.47 -24.96 3.61
C ARG A 278 14.55 -26.49 3.70
N GLU A 279 13.43 -27.16 3.60
CA GLU A 279 13.38 -28.63 3.58
C GLU A 279 14.15 -29.19 2.38
N ALA A 280 13.95 -28.63 1.17
CA ALA A 280 14.70 -29.02 -0.02
C ALA A 280 16.23 -28.82 0.16
N VAL A 281 16.64 -27.69 0.77
CA VAL A 281 18.04 -27.40 1.08
C VAL A 281 18.60 -28.34 2.15
N HIS A 282 17.81 -28.66 3.19
CA HIS A 282 18.24 -29.62 4.21
C HIS A 282 18.37 -31.03 3.65
N GLY A 283 17.38 -31.51 2.89
CA GLY A 283 17.42 -32.83 2.25
C GLY A 283 18.58 -32.99 1.26
N ALA A 284 19.04 -31.86 0.66
CA ALA A 284 20.17 -31.88 -0.28
C ALA A 284 21.50 -32.32 0.36
N TRP A 285 21.64 -32.26 1.69
CA TRP A 285 22.82 -32.80 2.40
C TRP A 285 22.90 -34.31 2.38
N GLU A 286 21.76 -35.00 2.23
CA GLU A 286 21.68 -36.45 2.17
C GLU A 286 21.89 -36.98 0.74
N ILE A 287 21.81 -36.11 -0.28
CA ILE A 287 21.99 -36.48 -1.67
C ILE A 287 23.50 -36.54 -2.02
N PRO A 288 23.97 -37.58 -2.73
CA PRO A 288 25.35 -37.63 -3.21
C PRO A 288 25.72 -36.39 -3.99
N ARG A 289 26.91 -35.81 -3.73
CA ARG A 289 27.36 -34.55 -4.31
C ARG A 289 27.40 -34.57 -5.85
N ASP A 290 27.84 -35.72 -6.42
CA ASP A 290 27.89 -35.88 -7.88
C ASP A 290 26.50 -35.93 -8.50
N GLU A 291 25.49 -36.42 -7.78
CA GLU A 291 24.10 -36.37 -8.24
C GLU A 291 23.55 -34.96 -8.22
N THR A 292 23.83 -34.19 -7.18
CA THR A 292 23.47 -32.76 -7.07
C THR A 292 24.09 -31.96 -8.24
N MET A 293 25.41 -32.16 -8.47
CA MET A 293 26.10 -31.47 -9.57
C MET A 293 25.56 -31.90 -10.92
N ARG A 294 25.28 -33.18 -11.13
CA ARG A 294 24.68 -33.65 -12.39
C ARG A 294 23.32 -33.00 -12.67
N LYS A 295 22.44 -32.88 -11.63
CA LYS A 295 21.15 -32.22 -11.75
C LYS A 295 21.33 -30.74 -12.05
N PHE A 296 22.23 -30.06 -11.33
CA PHE A 296 22.52 -28.65 -11.54
C PHE A 296 23.04 -28.38 -12.96
N LEU A 297 24.07 -29.12 -13.42
CA LEU A 297 24.66 -28.94 -14.73
C LEU A 297 23.72 -29.31 -15.89
N ALA A 298 22.73 -30.17 -15.65
CA ALA A 298 21.69 -30.46 -16.65
C ALA A 298 20.80 -29.24 -16.93
N GLY A 299 20.50 -28.44 -15.90
CA GLY A 299 19.76 -27.19 -16.02
C GLY A 299 20.62 -25.98 -16.42
N HIS A 300 21.94 -26.07 -16.22
CA HIS A 300 22.89 -24.96 -16.40
C HIS A 300 24.05 -25.39 -17.31
N PRO A 301 23.81 -25.55 -18.62
CA PRO A 301 24.80 -26.01 -19.57
C PRO A 301 25.99 -25.06 -19.72
N GLU A 302 25.86 -23.80 -19.38
CA GLU A 302 26.90 -22.78 -19.38
C GLU A 302 28.04 -23.06 -18.40
N TRP A 303 27.82 -23.91 -17.41
CA TRP A 303 28.81 -24.31 -16.39
C TRP A 303 29.30 -25.76 -16.60
N ARG A 304 29.01 -26.37 -17.73
CA ARG A 304 29.25 -27.82 -17.95
C ARG A 304 30.73 -28.19 -17.93
N ASP A 305 31.63 -27.26 -18.31
CA ASP A 305 33.07 -27.49 -18.37
C ASP A 305 33.78 -27.25 -17.01
N THR A 306 33.05 -27.15 -15.93
CA THR A 306 33.61 -26.99 -14.57
C THR A 306 34.44 -28.22 -14.19
N ALA A 307 35.57 -28.01 -13.47
CA ALA A 307 36.35 -29.10 -12.94
C ALA A 307 35.55 -29.96 -11.95
N PRO A 308 35.80 -31.28 -11.86
CA PRO A 308 35.16 -32.19 -10.90
C PRO A 308 35.30 -31.70 -9.44
N LEU A 309 34.34 -32.07 -8.61
CA LEU A 309 34.40 -31.76 -7.18
C LEU A 309 35.55 -32.47 -6.49
N PRO A 310 36.27 -31.83 -5.55
CA PRO A 310 37.18 -32.53 -4.64
C PRO A 310 36.39 -33.39 -3.66
N SER A 311 37.08 -34.38 -3.04
CA SER A 311 36.50 -35.22 -2.02
C SER A 311 36.03 -34.48 -0.75
N THR A 312 36.59 -33.30 -0.49
CA THR A 312 36.25 -32.45 0.64
C THR A 312 35.09 -31.50 0.28
N PHE A 313 34.62 -30.69 1.26
CA PHE A 313 33.62 -29.65 1.04
C PHE A 313 34.09 -28.66 -0.03
N HIS A 314 33.18 -28.31 -0.95
CA HIS A 314 33.44 -27.29 -1.96
C HIS A 314 32.22 -26.40 -2.20
N TYR A 315 32.43 -25.12 -2.40
CA TYR A 315 31.35 -24.16 -2.59
C TYR A 315 30.56 -24.37 -3.88
N LYS A 316 31.13 -24.96 -4.95
CA LYS A 316 30.37 -25.33 -6.17
C LYS A 316 29.14 -26.15 -5.84
N TRP A 317 29.33 -27.24 -5.07
CA TRP A 317 28.23 -28.09 -4.62
C TRP A 317 27.26 -27.33 -3.72
N TYR A 318 27.78 -26.50 -2.79
CA TYR A 318 26.97 -25.76 -1.85
C TYR A 318 26.05 -24.76 -2.55
N PHE A 319 26.54 -23.99 -3.52
CA PHE A 319 25.73 -23.05 -4.30
C PHE A 319 24.80 -23.78 -5.29
N ALA A 320 25.23 -24.89 -5.88
CA ALA A 320 24.41 -25.70 -6.77
C ALA A 320 23.15 -26.21 -6.07
N PHE A 321 23.27 -26.77 -4.86
CA PHE A 321 22.09 -27.28 -4.17
C PHE A 321 21.16 -26.18 -3.64
N HIS A 322 21.70 -25.02 -3.27
CA HIS A 322 20.86 -23.87 -2.92
C HIS A 322 20.04 -23.37 -4.13
N GLN A 323 20.61 -23.39 -5.31
CA GLN A 323 19.90 -23.03 -6.53
C GLN A 323 18.84 -24.07 -6.87
N LEU A 324 19.18 -25.36 -6.83
CA LEU A 324 18.19 -26.43 -7.02
C LEU A 324 17.05 -26.37 -5.98
N GLY A 325 17.34 -25.94 -4.76
CA GLY A 325 16.33 -25.68 -3.74
C GLY A 325 15.36 -24.55 -4.14
N ASP A 326 15.85 -23.44 -4.71
CA ASP A 326 15.00 -22.39 -5.27
C ASP A 326 14.17 -22.89 -6.45
N GLU A 327 14.78 -23.66 -7.35
CA GLU A 327 14.12 -24.20 -8.55
C GLU A 327 13.02 -25.21 -8.18
N SER A 328 13.23 -26.00 -7.12
CA SER A 328 12.25 -26.99 -6.66
C SER A 328 10.94 -26.39 -6.18
N VAL A 329 10.94 -25.14 -5.73
CA VAL A 329 9.75 -24.40 -5.28
C VAL A 329 9.23 -23.38 -6.29
N ALA A 330 9.83 -23.28 -7.48
CA ALA A 330 9.51 -22.26 -8.48
C ALA A 330 8.03 -22.26 -8.89
N ASP A 331 7.41 -23.43 -9.04
CA ASP A 331 6.00 -23.57 -9.38
C ASP A 331 5.09 -23.10 -8.23
N GLN A 332 5.48 -23.41 -6.99
CA GLN A 332 4.75 -22.96 -5.79
C GLN A 332 4.83 -21.43 -5.64
N VAL A 333 6.00 -20.84 -5.87
CA VAL A 333 6.19 -19.38 -5.88
C VAL A 333 5.31 -18.73 -6.94
N ARG A 334 5.26 -19.28 -8.14
CA ARG A 334 4.41 -18.78 -9.23
C ARG A 334 2.94 -18.84 -8.86
N ALA A 335 2.47 -19.99 -8.36
CA ALA A 335 1.10 -20.18 -7.92
C ALA A 335 0.70 -19.23 -6.77
N TYR A 336 1.62 -19.00 -5.83
CA TYR A 336 1.45 -18.04 -4.74
C TYR A 336 1.25 -16.62 -5.29
N ARG A 337 2.15 -16.15 -6.15
CA ARG A 337 2.07 -14.82 -6.77
C ARG A 337 0.81 -14.62 -7.61
N GLU A 338 0.45 -15.61 -8.42
CA GLU A 338 -0.79 -15.60 -9.21
C GLU A 338 -2.03 -15.55 -8.30
N GLY A 339 -2.01 -16.28 -7.20
CA GLY A 339 -3.06 -16.25 -6.20
C GLY A 339 -3.22 -14.86 -5.57
N LEU A 340 -2.12 -14.22 -5.17
CA LEU A 340 -2.11 -12.85 -4.65
C LEU A 340 -2.66 -11.85 -5.69
N MET A 341 -2.22 -11.93 -6.94
CA MET A 341 -2.68 -11.05 -8.01
C MET A 341 -4.17 -11.26 -8.34
N ARG A 342 -4.67 -12.51 -8.26
CA ARG A 342 -6.11 -12.79 -8.38
C ARG A 342 -6.90 -12.16 -7.24
N ARG A 343 -6.42 -12.23 -5.99
CA ARG A 343 -7.05 -11.53 -4.86
C ARG A 343 -7.06 -10.02 -5.07
N GLN A 344 -5.96 -9.45 -5.55
CA GLN A 344 -5.86 -8.02 -5.88
C GLN A 344 -6.91 -7.62 -6.92
N ALA A 345 -7.02 -8.36 -8.02
CA ALA A 345 -8.00 -8.09 -9.06
C ALA A 345 -9.46 -8.15 -8.55
N TRP A 346 -9.77 -9.08 -7.65
CA TRP A 346 -11.08 -9.13 -7.00
C TRP A 346 -11.30 -7.95 -6.05
N THR A 347 -10.28 -7.53 -5.30
CA THR A 347 -10.36 -6.35 -4.43
C THR A 347 -10.65 -5.08 -5.24
N GLU A 348 -10.01 -4.91 -6.38
CA GLU A 348 -10.28 -3.79 -7.30
C GLU A 348 -11.72 -3.81 -7.83
N ARG A 349 -12.26 -4.99 -8.21
CA ARG A 349 -13.66 -5.12 -8.62
C ARG A 349 -14.65 -4.84 -7.50
N LEU A 350 -14.35 -5.30 -6.27
CA LEU A 350 -15.14 -4.97 -5.08
C LEU A 350 -15.13 -3.47 -4.81
N GLY A 351 -14.03 -2.77 -5.12
CA GLY A 351 -13.94 -1.31 -5.05
C GLY A 351 -14.92 -0.57 -5.93
N TRP A 352 -15.49 -1.20 -6.97
CA TRP A 352 -16.55 -0.61 -7.80
C TRP A 352 -17.88 -0.49 -7.05
N LEU A 353 -18.13 -1.37 -6.08
CA LEU A 353 -19.37 -1.41 -5.28
C LEU A 353 -19.15 -0.80 -3.88
N LEU A 354 -17.94 -0.95 -3.35
CA LEU A 354 -17.55 -0.46 -2.02
C LEU A 354 -16.62 0.75 -2.18
N PRO A 355 -17.16 1.98 -2.12
CA PRO A 355 -16.38 3.18 -2.46
C PRO A 355 -15.19 3.41 -1.53
N GLY A 356 -15.25 2.95 -0.27
CA GLY A 356 -14.12 2.99 0.66
C GLY A 356 -12.96 2.12 0.17
N VAL A 357 -13.26 0.88 -0.26
CA VAL A 357 -12.26 -0.05 -0.82
C VAL A 357 -11.67 0.52 -2.12
N GLY A 358 -12.53 1.05 -3.01
CA GLY A 358 -12.08 1.65 -4.26
C GLY A 358 -11.19 2.86 -4.06
N ALA A 359 -11.59 3.80 -3.19
CA ALA A 359 -10.79 4.98 -2.88
C ALA A 359 -9.45 4.60 -2.23
N GLN A 360 -9.43 3.64 -1.31
CA GLN A 360 -8.21 3.14 -0.67
C GLN A 360 -7.26 2.49 -1.68
N ALA A 361 -7.78 1.65 -2.57
CA ALA A 361 -6.98 1.00 -3.62
C ALA A 361 -6.32 2.04 -4.55
N ILE A 362 -7.07 3.10 -4.94
CA ILE A 362 -6.53 4.18 -5.77
C ILE A 362 -5.41 4.93 -5.01
N LEU A 363 -5.63 5.26 -3.72
CA LEU A 363 -4.64 5.97 -2.91
C LEU A 363 -3.35 5.14 -2.74
N HIS A 364 -3.46 3.85 -2.43
CA HIS A 364 -2.30 2.95 -2.31
C HIS A 364 -1.53 2.83 -3.63
N ARG A 365 -2.23 2.79 -4.78
CA ARG A 365 -1.61 2.76 -6.11
C ARG A 365 -0.82 4.04 -6.39
N VAL A 366 -1.40 5.21 -6.15
CA VAL A 366 -0.72 6.51 -6.30
C VAL A 366 0.48 6.61 -5.36
N ALA A 367 0.34 6.11 -4.13
CA ALA A 367 1.41 6.08 -3.14
C ALA A 367 2.52 5.07 -3.46
N GLY A 368 2.29 4.10 -4.37
CA GLY A 368 3.22 3.00 -4.64
C GLY A 368 3.39 2.07 -3.43
N THR A 369 2.31 1.84 -2.69
CA THR A 369 2.28 1.07 -1.44
C THR A 369 1.33 -0.12 -1.49
N ASP A 370 0.83 -0.45 -2.68
CA ASP A 370 -0.06 -1.57 -2.93
C ASP A 370 0.71 -2.89 -3.19
N LEU A 371 -0.03 -3.99 -3.35
CA LEU A 371 0.54 -5.30 -3.61
C LEU A 371 1.37 -5.36 -4.91
N PRO A 372 0.94 -4.81 -6.06
CA PRO A 372 1.76 -4.77 -7.25
C PRO A 372 3.11 -4.07 -7.05
N ALA A 373 3.16 -2.96 -6.32
CA ALA A 373 4.40 -2.26 -6.00
C ALA A 373 5.35 -3.14 -5.18
N GLN A 374 4.82 -3.87 -4.18
CA GLN A 374 5.61 -4.79 -3.37
C GLN A 374 6.14 -5.98 -4.20
N LEU A 375 5.31 -6.56 -5.08
CA LEU A 375 5.75 -7.64 -5.96
C LEU A 375 6.79 -7.16 -6.97
N ALA A 376 6.67 -5.95 -7.49
CA ALA A 376 7.68 -5.34 -8.36
C ALA A 376 9.02 -5.13 -7.64
N TYR A 377 9.00 -4.79 -6.35
CA TYR A 377 10.22 -4.75 -5.55
C TYR A 377 10.86 -6.14 -5.41
N GLN A 378 10.08 -7.18 -5.12
CA GLN A 378 10.58 -8.55 -5.06
C GLN A 378 11.16 -9.02 -6.40
N ASP A 379 10.57 -8.61 -7.54
CA ASP A 379 11.10 -8.89 -8.87
C ASP A 379 12.47 -8.23 -9.11
N ARG A 380 12.62 -6.98 -8.64
CA ARG A 380 13.92 -6.29 -8.69
C ARG A 380 14.97 -6.99 -7.81
N ILE A 381 14.58 -7.51 -6.65
CA ILE A 381 15.46 -8.32 -5.80
C ILE A 381 15.87 -9.59 -6.53
N ALA A 382 14.93 -10.31 -7.15
CA ALA A 382 15.21 -11.55 -7.87
C ALA A 382 16.17 -11.32 -9.03
N ALA A 383 15.91 -10.29 -9.85
CA ALA A 383 16.80 -9.93 -10.96
C ALA A 383 18.21 -9.49 -10.50
N PHE A 384 18.29 -8.79 -9.37
CA PHE A 384 19.55 -8.42 -8.77
C PHE A 384 20.29 -9.64 -8.21
N HIS A 385 19.60 -10.51 -7.50
CA HIS A 385 20.16 -11.73 -6.95
C HIS A 385 20.73 -12.64 -8.04
N GLU A 386 20.07 -12.75 -9.18
CA GLU A 386 20.59 -13.49 -10.34
C GLU A 386 21.89 -12.88 -10.86
N ARG A 387 22.02 -11.55 -10.93
CA ARG A 387 23.29 -10.88 -11.28
C ARG A 387 24.39 -11.18 -10.26
N VAL A 388 24.06 -11.18 -8.95
CA VAL A 388 25.02 -11.51 -7.89
C VAL A 388 25.47 -12.97 -8.01
N ARG A 389 24.54 -13.88 -8.23
CA ARG A 389 24.82 -15.30 -8.42
C ARG A 389 25.72 -15.56 -9.64
N THR A 390 25.34 -15.00 -10.78
CA THR A 390 26.12 -15.13 -12.03
C THR A 390 27.53 -14.53 -11.90
N PHE A 391 27.68 -13.40 -11.22
CA PHE A 391 28.97 -12.79 -10.95
C PHE A 391 29.91 -13.76 -10.21
N TYR A 392 29.46 -14.36 -9.12
CA TYR A 392 30.27 -15.31 -8.37
C TYR A 392 30.45 -16.65 -9.07
N TYR A 393 29.43 -17.14 -9.79
CA TYR A 393 29.53 -18.37 -10.56
C TYR A 393 30.61 -18.32 -11.64
N GLY A 394 30.82 -17.13 -12.23
CA GLY A 394 31.92 -16.91 -13.17
C GLY A 394 33.32 -17.16 -12.59
N TYR A 395 33.49 -17.00 -11.27
CA TYR A 395 34.72 -17.41 -10.55
C TYR A 395 34.64 -18.85 -10.11
N LEU A 396 33.55 -19.23 -9.45
CA LEU A 396 33.36 -20.49 -8.76
C LEU A 396 33.40 -21.69 -9.72
N PHE A 397 32.64 -21.67 -10.80
CA PHE A 397 32.53 -22.78 -11.75
C PHE A 397 33.64 -22.81 -12.82
N ASN A 398 34.35 -21.71 -13.00
CA ASN A 398 35.52 -21.67 -13.88
C ASN A 398 36.86 -21.78 -13.12
N ASP A 399 36.83 -22.06 -11.81
CA ASP A 399 38.02 -22.17 -10.97
C ASP A 399 38.96 -20.96 -11.08
N ARG A 400 38.34 -19.75 -11.15
CA ARG A 400 39.07 -18.49 -11.25
C ARG A 400 39.39 -17.94 -9.86
N PRO A 401 40.65 -17.51 -9.62
CA PRO A 401 40.99 -16.86 -8.37
C PRO A 401 40.22 -15.54 -8.21
N PHE A 402 39.71 -15.31 -7.01
CA PHE A 402 39.02 -14.08 -6.62
C PHE A 402 39.93 -13.26 -5.71
N GLY A 403 40.23 -12.03 -6.09
CA GLY A 403 41.16 -11.17 -5.35
C GLY A 403 40.49 -9.90 -4.81
N ALA A 404 41.27 -9.11 -4.08
CA ALA A 404 40.79 -7.87 -3.47
C ALA A 404 40.18 -6.87 -4.48
N ALA A 405 40.71 -6.82 -5.71
CA ALA A 405 40.19 -5.96 -6.77
C ALA A 405 38.81 -6.39 -7.30
N ASP A 406 38.42 -7.65 -7.11
CA ASP A 406 37.18 -8.17 -7.63
C ASP A 406 35.97 -7.78 -6.77
N TYR A 407 36.21 -7.46 -5.47
CA TYR A 407 35.15 -6.90 -4.63
C TYR A 407 34.59 -5.58 -5.16
N ALA A 408 35.42 -4.78 -5.85
CA ALA A 408 34.96 -3.53 -6.47
C ALA A 408 34.07 -3.75 -7.70
N LYS A 409 34.15 -4.93 -8.34
CA LYS A 409 33.35 -5.31 -9.52
C LYS A 409 32.00 -5.91 -9.17
N ARG A 410 31.72 -6.10 -7.88
CA ARG A 410 30.48 -6.72 -7.41
C ARG A 410 29.25 -5.97 -7.91
N PRO A 411 28.14 -6.64 -8.23
CA PRO A 411 26.88 -5.97 -8.50
C PRO A 411 26.43 -5.12 -7.33
N VAL A 412 25.87 -3.95 -7.62
CA VAL A 412 25.25 -3.06 -6.63
C VAL A 412 23.76 -2.97 -6.93
N PHE A 413 22.93 -2.96 -5.88
CA PHE A 413 21.50 -2.81 -6.04
C PHE A 413 21.15 -1.33 -6.24
N GLU A 414 20.30 -1.06 -7.22
CA GLU A 414 19.76 0.26 -7.49
C GLU A 414 18.28 0.28 -7.08
N GLY A 415 17.97 0.95 -5.97
CA GLY A 415 16.61 1.14 -5.51
C GLY A 415 15.85 2.12 -6.41
N ARG A 416 14.63 1.76 -6.80
CA ARG A 416 13.75 2.61 -7.59
C ARG A 416 12.38 2.67 -6.95
N ALA A 417 11.88 3.88 -6.67
CA ALA A 417 10.54 4.07 -6.15
C ALA A 417 9.50 3.46 -7.10
N SER A 418 8.57 2.72 -6.55
CA SER A 418 7.41 2.22 -7.26
C SER A 418 6.27 3.22 -7.13
N GLY A 419 5.49 3.39 -8.19
CA GLY A 419 4.29 4.22 -8.21
C GLY A 419 3.72 4.20 -9.61
N ASP A 420 2.54 3.65 -9.77
CA ASP A 420 1.84 3.56 -11.05
C ASP A 420 0.56 4.39 -11.02
N ALA A 421 0.15 4.87 -12.18
CA ALA A 421 -1.17 5.47 -12.32
C ALA A 421 -2.25 4.41 -12.04
N PRO A 422 -3.30 4.73 -11.26
CA PRO A 422 -4.41 3.83 -11.04
C PRO A 422 -5.13 3.55 -12.35
N GLY A 423 -5.70 2.35 -12.47
CA GLY A 423 -6.49 1.99 -13.64
C GLY A 423 -7.67 2.94 -13.82
N VAL A 424 -7.87 3.43 -15.04
CA VAL A 424 -8.98 4.34 -15.39
C VAL A 424 -10.33 3.80 -14.92
N GLY A 425 -10.52 2.47 -14.98
CA GLY A 425 -11.74 1.80 -14.54
C GLY A 425 -12.07 2.00 -13.04
N ALA A 426 -11.07 2.05 -12.16
CA ALA A 426 -11.31 2.26 -10.73
C ALA A 426 -11.80 3.70 -10.45
N VAL A 427 -11.16 4.69 -11.09
CA VAL A 427 -11.54 6.10 -10.93
C VAL A 427 -12.92 6.37 -11.53
N THR A 428 -13.22 5.81 -12.73
CA THR A 428 -14.52 5.97 -13.39
C THR A 428 -15.64 5.30 -12.60
N ALA A 429 -15.41 4.13 -12.01
CA ALA A 429 -16.39 3.46 -11.16
C ALA A 429 -16.72 4.27 -9.90
N LEU A 430 -15.69 4.78 -9.21
CA LEU A 430 -15.88 5.66 -8.06
C LEU A 430 -16.64 6.94 -8.44
N CYS A 431 -16.30 7.54 -9.57
CA CYS A 431 -16.95 8.73 -10.10
C CYS A 431 -18.45 8.45 -10.40
N ALA A 432 -18.74 7.38 -11.12
CA ALA A 432 -20.12 7.00 -11.48
C ALA A 432 -20.96 6.75 -10.23
N LEU A 433 -20.46 5.98 -9.27
CA LEU A 433 -21.16 5.68 -8.03
C LEU A 433 -21.39 6.94 -7.18
N ALA A 434 -20.38 7.78 -7.01
CA ALA A 434 -20.46 9.01 -6.24
C ALA A 434 -21.48 9.99 -6.84
N LEU A 435 -21.41 10.22 -8.16
CA LEU A 435 -22.32 11.10 -8.87
C LEU A 435 -23.75 10.57 -8.88
N LEU A 436 -23.95 9.26 -9.05
CA LEU A 436 -25.27 8.63 -8.99
C LEU A 436 -25.94 8.86 -7.62
N VAL A 437 -25.23 8.52 -6.54
CA VAL A 437 -25.76 8.61 -5.18
C VAL A 437 -25.99 10.08 -4.79
N LEU A 438 -25.07 10.99 -5.14
CA LEU A 438 -25.24 12.42 -4.93
C LEU A 438 -26.43 12.96 -5.71
N ALA A 439 -26.59 12.61 -6.99
CA ALA A 439 -27.72 13.06 -7.83
C ALA A 439 -29.05 12.58 -7.26
N LEU A 440 -29.14 11.33 -6.79
CA LEU A 440 -30.35 10.81 -6.15
C LEU A 440 -30.68 11.55 -4.85
N GLY A 441 -29.67 11.83 -4.01
CA GLY A 441 -29.81 12.61 -2.79
C GLY A 441 -30.30 14.05 -3.07
N MET A 442 -29.67 14.70 -4.06
CA MET A 442 -30.03 16.07 -4.46
C MET A 442 -31.44 16.15 -5.11
N ARG A 443 -31.83 15.12 -5.89
CA ARG A 443 -33.21 15.03 -6.42
C ARG A 443 -34.24 14.92 -5.30
N ARG A 444 -33.99 14.09 -4.30
CA ARG A 444 -34.89 13.97 -3.12
C ARG A 444 -34.96 15.26 -2.34
N LEU A 445 -33.83 15.92 -2.10
CA LEU A 445 -33.77 17.22 -1.45
C LEU A 445 -34.61 18.29 -2.20
N GLY A 446 -34.54 18.33 -3.54
CA GLY A 446 -35.31 19.24 -4.37
C GLY A 446 -36.82 18.93 -4.44
N ARG A 447 -37.25 17.75 -3.99
CA ARG A 447 -38.68 17.33 -3.94
C ARG A 447 -39.33 17.55 -2.59
N LEU A 448 -38.60 18.11 -1.61
CA LEU A 448 -39.20 18.49 -0.34
C LEU A 448 -40.26 19.56 -0.60
N ARG A 449 -41.52 19.22 -0.29
CA ARG A 449 -42.67 20.13 -0.37
C ARG A 449 -43.20 20.40 1.03
N VAL A 450 -43.94 21.49 1.16
CA VAL A 450 -44.60 21.89 2.43
C VAL A 450 -45.60 20.86 2.88
#